data_673cc757465231b5f6a582d0f43654a1
#
_entry.id   673cc757465231b5f6a582d0f43654a1
#
_cell.length_a   1.000
_cell.length_b   1.000
_cell.length_c   1.000
_cell.angle_alpha   90.00
_cell.angle_beta   90.00
_cell.angle_gamma   90.00
#
_symmetry.space_group_name_H-M   'P 1'
#
loop_
_entity.id
_entity.type
_entity.pdbx_description
1 polymer ?
#
loop_
_entity_poly.entity_id
_entity_poly.type
_entity_poly.pdbx_seq_one_letter_code
_entity_poly.pdbx_strand_id
1 'polypeptide(L)'
;LPDLRQQYIAFVQGKMQGRAYSLFPDDMERLIEELAGTHSAKVLADIHQLVLIDLMLISLRSLDSAPIDDEYRHLEVLPTRVIDAVMEWYGYLVDSMTAGDYEPDTTSDLFRKDLAISALNMWPSSSICHYEMRALPRRFLTANGIAQFFSAADMLLRKIKDRQHMYELHMEDRRKNPHFLEAGWREFYLEIAQRLETEPHVSGIFAQSWFWDPEVIKASPKMMYLRTLPESGGARFYLLEECDDPLHVALQNKKRQRLYAQRMYIPKSYLMIWPREMMLRWAKDLQPLCT
;
A
#
# COMPACT_ATOMS: atom_id res chain seq x y z
N LEU A 1 -12.13 5.27 30.26
CA LEU A 1 -12.25 4.68 28.91
C LEU A 1 -12.53 5.72 27.81
N PRO A 2 -13.48 6.70 27.94
CA PRO A 2 -13.70 7.71 26.90
C PRO A 2 -12.46 8.55 26.60
N ASP A 3 -11.77 9.06 27.60
CA ASP A 3 -10.58 9.90 27.45
C ASP A 3 -9.44 9.17 26.74
N LEU A 4 -9.27 7.88 27.05
CA LEU A 4 -8.24 7.04 26.45
C LEU A 4 -8.48 6.79 24.95
N ARG A 5 -9.75 6.51 24.60
CA ARG A 5 -10.18 6.32 23.23
C ARG A 5 -9.99 7.60 22.41
N GLN A 6 -10.34 8.76 22.97
CA GLN A 6 -10.11 10.05 22.29
C GLN A 6 -8.63 10.36 22.12
N GLN A 7 -7.79 10.08 23.12
CA GLN A 7 -6.35 10.21 23.01
C GLN A 7 -5.77 9.34 21.90
N TYR A 8 -6.25 8.08 21.80
CA TYR A 8 -5.82 7.16 20.76
C TYR A 8 -6.22 7.66 19.36
N ILE A 9 -7.46 8.12 19.17
CA ILE A 9 -7.95 8.69 17.91
C ILE A 9 -7.14 9.91 17.51
N ALA A 10 -6.96 10.87 18.41
CA ALA A 10 -6.18 12.09 18.19
C ALA A 10 -4.72 11.76 17.81
N PHE A 11 -4.17 10.71 18.44
CA PHE A 11 -2.84 10.24 18.15
C PHE A 11 -2.73 9.65 16.73
N VAL A 12 -3.65 8.76 16.33
CA VAL A 12 -3.68 8.18 14.99
C VAL A 12 -3.84 9.26 13.93
N GLN A 13 -4.79 10.19 14.12
CA GLN A 13 -5.02 11.29 13.18
C GLN A 13 -3.82 12.24 13.08
N GLY A 14 -3.22 12.62 14.20
CA GLY A 14 -2.13 13.61 14.23
C GLY A 14 -0.75 13.04 13.91
N LYS A 15 -0.46 11.81 14.34
CA LYS A 15 0.90 11.23 14.27
C LYS A 15 1.12 10.29 13.09
N MET A 16 0.07 9.67 12.57
CA MET A 16 0.20 8.81 11.37
C MET A 16 0.17 9.60 10.07
N GLN A 17 -0.26 10.86 10.09
CA GLN A 17 -0.30 11.72 8.92
C GLN A 17 1.09 11.84 8.27
N GLY A 18 1.21 11.41 7.00
CA GLY A 18 2.46 11.42 6.25
C GLY A 18 3.52 10.38 6.67
N ARG A 19 3.22 9.45 7.58
CA ARG A 19 4.09 8.33 7.95
C ARG A 19 3.64 7.03 7.31
N ALA A 20 4.58 6.10 7.08
CA ALA A 20 4.24 4.74 6.66
C ALA A 20 3.36 4.06 7.71
N TYR A 21 2.34 3.33 7.26
CA TYR A 21 1.52 2.53 8.17
C TYR A 21 2.37 1.53 8.99
N SER A 22 3.49 1.05 8.42
CA SER A 22 4.42 0.13 9.06
C SER A 22 5.29 0.78 10.15
N LEU A 23 5.36 2.12 10.17
CA LEU A 23 6.10 2.87 11.17
C LEU A 23 5.12 3.32 12.26
N PHE A 24 4.75 2.38 13.11
CA PHE A 24 4.04 2.72 14.34
C PHE A 24 4.96 3.61 15.17
N PRO A 25 4.54 4.83 15.56
CA PRO A 25 5.38 5.68 16.36
C PRO A 25 5.66 5.03 17.72
N ASP A 26 6.89 5.16 18.23
CA ASP A 26 7.30 4.61 19.56
C ASP A 26 6.34 5.02 20.68
N ASP A 27 5.76 6.23 20.59
CA ASP A 27 4.76 6.71 21.54
C ASP A 27 3.49 5.87 21.53
N MET A 28 3.11 5.31 20.36
CA MET A 28 1.93 4.48 20.22
C MET A 28 2.19 3.06 20.71
N GLU A 29 3.36 2.51 20.45
CA GLU A 29 3.78 1.23 21.04
C GLU A 29 3.77 1.35 22.56
N ARG A 30 4.29 2.43 23.11
CA ARG A 30 4.29 2.72 24.54
C ARG A 30 2.86 2.86 25.11
N LEU A 31 1.98 3.58 24.43
CA LEU A 31 0.57 3.69 24.83
C LEU A 31 -0.10 2.31 24.86
N ILE A 32 0.13 1.49 23.85
CA ILE A 32 -0.41 0.13 23.77
C ILE A 32 0.16 -0.76 24.89
N GLU A 33 1.45 -0.66 25.18
CA GLU A 33 2.11 -1.39 26.28
C GLU A 33 1.55 -0.96 27.63
N GLU A 34 1.37 0.34 27.88
CA GLU A 34 0.74 0.87 29.10
C GLU A 34 -0.69 0.34 29.27
N LEU A 35 -1.45 0.30 28.16
CA LEU A 35 -2.79 -0.27 28.15
C LEU A 35 -2.79 -1.77 28.42
N ALA A 36 -1.85 -2.50 27.82
CA ALA A 36 -1.69 -3.94 28.04
C ALA A 36 -1.30 -4.27 29.49
N GLY A 37 -0.55 -3.38 30.14
CA GLY A 37 -0.20 -3.52 31.55
C GLY A 37 -1.37 -3.31 32.52
N THR A 38 -2.42 -2.64 32.08
CA THR A 38 -3.57 -2.23 32.93
C THR A 38 -4.90 -2.90 32.58
N HIS A 39 -5.00 -3.51 31.39
CA HIS A 39 -6.24 -4.08 30.86
C HIS A 39 -6.04 -5.52 30.36
N SER A 40 -7.08 -6.33 30.41
CA SER A 40 -7.06 -7.66 29.80
C SER A 40 -7.00 -7.59 28.27
N ALA A 41 -6.45 -8.63 27.64
CA ALA A 41 -6.38 -8.71 26.18
C ALA A 41 -7.74 -8.50 25.49
N LYS A 42 -8.83 -8.99 26.10
CA LYS A 42 -10.18 -8.78 25.59
C LYS A 42 -10.57 -7.29 25.59
N VAL A 43 -10.32 -6.58 26.69
CA VAL A 43 -10.64 -5.14 26.82
C VAL A 43 -9.82 -4.34 25.81
N LEU A 44 -8.56 -4.71 25.57
CA LEU A 44 -7.73 -4.09 24.54
C LEU A 44 -8.29 -4.31 23.14
N ALA A 45 -8.68 -5.53 22.80
CA ALA A 45 -9.29 -5.83 21.51
C ALA A 45 -10.56 -4.99 21.29
N ASP A 46 -11.43 -4.89 22.32
CA ASP A 46 -12.63 -4.05 22.29
C ASP A 46 -12.28 -2.56 22.06
N ILE A 47 -11.24 -2.04 22.72
CA ILE A 47 -10.78 -0.66 22.55
C ILE A 47 -10.28 -0.44 21.11
N HIS A 48 -9.48 -1.35 20.57
CA HIS A 48 -8.96 -1.23 19.20
C HIS A 48 -10.08 -1.25 18.15
N GLN A 49 -11.09 -2.12 18.31
CA GLN A 49 -12.26 -2.14 17.42
C GLN A 49 -13.06 -0.83 17.51
N LEU A 50 -13.27 -0.31 18.72
CA LEU A 50 -13.98 0.97 18.90
C LEU A 50 -13.22 2.15 18.29
N VAL A 51 -11.90 2.16 18.36
CA VAL A 51 -11.05 3.18 17.71
C VAL A 51 -11.21 3.12 16.19
N LEU A 52 -11.19 1.92 15.59
CA LEU A 52 -11.43 1.76 14.16
C LEU A 52 -12.80 2.30 13.74
N ILE A 53 -13.87 1.95 14.50
CA ILE A 53 -15.23 2.42 14.23
C ILE A 53 -15.30 3.95 14.30
N ASP A 54 -14.72 4.57 15.33
CA ASP A 54 -14.71 6.01 15.47
C ASP A 54 -13.97 6.71 14.32
N LEU A 55 -12.81 6.19 13.93
CA LEU A 55 -12.06 6.72 12.79
C LEU A 55 -12.87 6.62 11.49
N MET A 56 -13.51 5.48 11.24
CA MET A 56 -14.42 5.32 10.10
C MET A 56 -15.56 6.35 10.12
N LEU A 57 -16.21 6.56 11.27
CA LEU A 57 -17.29 7.54 11.41
C LEU A 57 -16.83 8.98 11.19
N ILE A 58 -15.63 9.34 11.69
CA ILE A 58 -15.03 10.65 11.48
C ILE A 58 -14.73 10.84 9.99
N SER A 59 -14.14 9.84 9.36
CA SER A 59 -13.78 9.86 7.93
C SER A 59 -15.01 9.95 7.03
N LEU A 60 -16.09 9.22 7.34
CA LEU A 60 -17.35 9.31 6.60
C LEU A 60 -17.95 10.72 6.67
N ARG A 61 -17.91 11.36 7.84
CA ARG A 61 -18.37 12.75 7.98
C ARG A 61 -17.53 13.70 7.13
N SER A 62 -16.22 13.47 7.05
CA SER A 62 -15.31 14.29 6.23
C SER A 62 -15.55 14.08 4.73
N LEU A 63 -15.94 12.89 4.30
CA LEU A 63 -16.28 12.59 2.92
C LEU A 63 -17.65 13.17 2.50
N ASP A 64 -18.60 13.29 3.43
CA ASP A 64 -19.95 13.82 3.17
C ASP A 64 -20.04 15.35 3.33
N SER A 65 -19.10 15.97 4.02
CA SER A 65 -19.07 17.41 4.25
C SER A 65 -18.32 18.12 3.15
N ALA A 66 -18.87 19.20 2.60
CA ALA A 66 -18.05 20.16 1.86
C ALA A 66 -16.90 20.63 2.79
N PRO A 67 -15.67 20.72 2.30
CA PRO A 67 -14.51 20.93 3.16
C PRO A 67 -14.64 22.24 3.92
N ILE A 68 -14.68 22.11 5.25
CA ILE A 68 -14.75 23.23 6.17
C ILE A 68 -13.33 23.72 6.49
N ASP A 69 -12.32 22.85 6.31
CA ASP A 69 -10.92 23.13 6.65
C ASP A 69 -9.94 22.78 5.50
N ASP A 70 -8.86 23.55 5.39
CA ASP A 70 -7.76 23.34 4.43
C ASP A 70 -7.11 21.95 4.53
N GLU A 71 -7.19 21.32 5.68
CA GLU A 71 -6.59 20.01 5.97
C GLU A 71 -7.20 18.87 5.14
N TYR A 72 -8.48 18.98 4.75
CA TYR A 72 -9.21 17.96 3.96
C TYR A 72 -9.49 18.40 2.52
N ARG A 73 -8.90 19.48 2.03
CA ARG A 73 -9.08 19.95 0.64
C ARG A 73 -8.72 18.89 -0.40
N HIS A 74 -7.79 18.01 -0.09
CA HIS A 74 -7.42 16.91 -0.98
C HIS A 74 -8.53 15.85 -1.15
N LEU A 75 -9.56 15.87 -0.31
CA LEU A 75 -10.72 14.98 -0.37
C LEU A 75 -11.84 15.52 -1.28
N GLU A 76 -11.80 16.82 -1.63
CA GLU A 76 -12.86 17.49 -2.43
C GLU A 76 -13.08 16.88 -3.81
N VAL A 77 -12.13 16.13 -4.34
CA VAL A 77 -12.15 15.63 -5.72
C VAL A 77 -11.81 14.14 -5.77
N LEU A 78 -12.20 13.38 -4.75
CA LEU A 78 -12.03 11.92 -4.80
C LEU A 78 -12.90 11.32 -5.90
N PRO A 79 -12.33 10.53 -6.83
CA PRO A 79 -13.16 9.77 -7.76
C PRO A 79 -14.15 8.88 -7.00
N THR A 80 -15.39 8.78 -7.50
CA THR A 80 -16.44 7.96 -6.88
C THR A 80 -15.97 6.54 -6.58
N ARG A 81 -15.19 5.93 -7.46
CA ARG A 81 -14.61 4.58 -7.24
C ARG A 81 -13.73 4.48 -6.00
N VAL A 82 -13.01 5.54 -5.64
CA VAL A 82 -12.18 5.56 -4.43
C VAL A 82 -13.07 5.58 -3.20
N ILE A 83 -14.13 6.38 -3.24
CA ILE A 83 -15.14 6.44 -2.17
C ILE A 83 -15.83 5.07 -2.03
N ASP A 84 -16.24 4.48 -3.14
CA ASP A 84 -16.87 3.15 -3.16
C ASP A 84 -15.94 2.08 -2.56
N ALA A 85 -14.64 2.10 -2.90
CA ALA A 85 -13.66 1.18 -2.35
C ALA A 85 -13.47 1.37 -0.82
N VAL A 86 -13.47 2.61 -0.34
CA VAL A 86 -13.43 2.92 1.12
C VAL A 86 -14.68 2.37 1.80
N MET A 87 -15.86 2.61 1.24
CA MET A 87 -17.14 2.12 1.79
C MET A 87 -17.19 0.59 1.82
N GLU A 88 -16.74 -0.06 0.76
CA GLU A 88 -16.65 -1.52 0.69
C GLU A 88 -15.68 -2.07 1.74
N TRP A 89 -14.54 -1.40 1.96
CA TRP A 89 -13.58 -1.78 3.00
C TRP A 89 -14.15 -1.62 4.40
N TYR A 90 -14.86 -0.52 4.67
CA TYR A 90 -15.52 -0.32 5.96
C TYR A 90 -16.60 -1.37 6.22
N GLY A 91 -17.39 -1.70 5.19
CA GLY A 91 -18.34 -2.83 5.26
C GLY A 91 -17.66 -4.14 5.64
N TYR A 92 -16.56 -4.49 4.96
CA TYR A 92 -15.76 -5.67 5.27
C TYR A 92 -15.26 -5.69 6.72
N LEU A 93 -14.74 -4.58 7.24
CA LEU A 93 -14.28 -4.50 8.63
C LEU A 93 -15.43 -4.68 9.62
N VAL A 94 -16.55 -4.00 9.40
CA VAL A 94 -17.74 -4.11 10.26
C VAL A 94 -18.30 -5.53 10.27
N ASP A 95 -18.40 -6.16 9.10
CA ASP A 95 -18.87 -7.55 8.97
C ASP A 95 -17.94 -8.51 9.71
N SER A 96 -16.62 -8.36 9.55
CA SER A 96 -15.62 -9.19 10.22
C SER A 96 -15.65 -9.01 11.75
N MET A 97 -15.81 -7.78 12.25
CA MET A 97 -15.97 -7.50 13.67
C MET A 97 -17.27 -8.11 14.23
N THR A 98 -18.36 -7.99 13.48
CA THR A 98 -19.68 -8.51 13.88
C THR A 98 -19.70 -10.03 13.91
N ALA A 99 -19.02 -10.68 12.98
CA ALA A 99 -18.85 -12.13 12.94
C ALA A 99 -17.90 -12.67 14.02
N GLY A 100 -17.12 -11.80 14.67
CA GLY A 100 -16.09 -12.19 15.63
C GLY A 100 -14.81 -12.74 14.98
N ASP A 101 -14.66 -12.55 13.68
CA ASP A 101 -13.49 -13.02 12.89
C ASP A 101 -12.36 -11.99 12.86
N TYR A 102 -12.58 -10.79 13.39
CA TYR A 102 -11.62 -9.70 13.42
C TYR A 102 -10.91 -9.65 14.77
N GLU A 103 -9.64 -10.02 14.77
CA GLU A 103 -8.75 -9.87 15.93
C GLU A 103 -7.75 -8.74 15.67
N PRO A 104 -7.88 -7.58 16.34
CA PRO A 104 -6.92 -6.50 16.21
C PRO A 104 -5.61 -6.89 16.88
N ASP A 105 -4.59 -7.10 16.07
CA ASP A 105 -3.22 -7.37 16.50
C ASP A 105 -2.33 -6.16 16.17
N THR A 106 -1.94 -5.41 17.19
CA THR A 106 -1.12 -4.20 17.05
C THR A 106 0.29 -4.47 16.52
N THR A 107 0.77 -5.70 16.60
CA THR A 107 2.05 -6.13 16.01
C THR A 107 1.90 -6.45 14.53
N SER A 108 0.66 -6.65 14.06
CA SER A 108 0.36 -7.01 12.68
C SER A 108 0.30 -5.79 11.77
N ASP A 109 0.95 -5.89 10.61
CA ASP A 109 0.80 -4.92 9.52
C ASP A 109 -0.66 -4.75 9.07
N LEU A 110 -1.49 -5.79 9.22
CA LEU A 110 -2.87 -5.77 8.79
C LEU A 110 -3.70 -4.78 9.62
N PHE A 111 -3.56 -4.82 10.94
CA PHE A 111 -4.23 -3.87 11.83
C PHE A 111 -3.77 -2.43 11.59
N ARG A 112 -2.46 -2.23 11.36
CA ARG A 112 -1.89 -0.92 11.04
C ARG A 112 -2.43 -0.36 9.72
N LYS A 113 -2.62 -1.21 8.70
CA LYS A 113 -3.30 -0.83 7.45
C LYS A 113 -4.74 -0.42 7.71
N ASP A 114 -5.49 -1.18 8.53
CA ASP A 114 -6.87 -0.86 8.85
C ASP A 114 -7.00 0.49 9.56
N LEU A 115 -6.10 0.80 10.50
CA LEU A 115 -6.01 2.11 11.13
C LEU A 115 -5.74 3.22 10.10
N ALA A 116 -4.79 3.00 9.19
CA ALA A 116 -4.43 3.97 8.17
C ALA A 116 -5.59 4.21 7.18
N ILE A 117 -6.31 3.16 6.78
CA ILE A 117 -7.47 3.27 5.90
C ILE A 117 -8.63 3.95 6.64
N SER A 118 -8.89 3.57 7.90
CA SER A 118 -9.96 4.17 8.70
C SER A 118 -9.73 5.66 8.97
N ALA A 119 -8.47 6.12 8.95
CA ALA A 119 -8.08 7.51 9.07
C ALA A 119 -7.87 8.25 7.71
N LEU A 120 -8.19 7.62 6.58
CA LEU A 120 -7.99 8.11 5.20
C LEU A 120 -6.52 8.47 4.88
N ASN A 121 -5.57 7.89 5.59
CA ASN A 121 -4.13 8.02 5.29
C ASN A 121 -3.65 6.99 4.25
N MET A 122 -4.43 5.92 4.06
CA MET A 122 -4.25 4.88 3.06
C MET A 122 -5.58 4.63 2.36
N TRP A 123 -5.53 4.38 1.06
CA TRP A 123 -6.70 4.18 0.21
C TRP A 123 -6.79 2.73 -0.22
N PRO A 124 -7.89 2.03 0.04
CA PRO A 124 -8.13 0.72 -0.53
C PRO A 124 -8.44 0.88 -2.02
N SER A 125 -8.05 -0.10 -2.82
CA SER A 125 -8.57 -0.26 -4.17
C SER A 125 -9.68 -1.32 -4.19
N SER A 126 -10.43 -1.34 -5.26
CA SER A 126 -11.48 -2.33 -5.47
C SER A 126 -10.94 -3.78 -5.61
N SER A 127 -9.63 -3.96 -5.81
CA SER A 127 -9.10 -5.26 -6.23
C SER A 127 -8.04 -5.89 -5.31
N ILE A 128 -6.80 -5.41 -5.35
CA ILE A 128 -5.65 -6.21 -4.83
C ILE A 128 -4.65 -5.44 -4.01
N CYS A 129 -4.71 -4.13 -4.04
CA CYS A 129 -3.74 -3.29 -3.35
C CYS A 129 -4.42 -2.15 -2.60
N HIS A 130 -3.72 -1.69 -1.57
CA HIS A 130 -3.94 -0.38 -0.99
C HIS A 130 -2.81 0.54 -1.44
N TYR A 131 -3.00 1.84 -1.36
CA TYR A 131 -1.98 2.81 -1.67
C TYR A 131 -2.01 4.01 -0.73
N GLU A 132 -0.85 4.58 -0.47
CA GLU A 132 -0.69 5.76 0.38
C GLU A 132 0.28 6.75 -0.22
N MET A 133 0.18 8.04 0.16
CA MET A 133 1.12 9.06 -0.25
C MET A 133 2.44 8.91 0.50
N ARG A 134 3.54 8.73 -0.25
CA ARG A 134 4.86 8.51 0.34
C ARG A 134 5.98 9.16 -0.47
N ALA A 135 7.08 9.39 0.23
CA ALA A 135 8.33 9.76 -0.40
C ALA A 135 9.05 8.53 -0.98
N LEU A 136 9.49 8.62 -2.23
CA LEU A 136 10.28 7.57 -2.85
C LEU A 136 11.59 7.33 -2.06
N PRO A 137 11.86 6.10 -1.58
CA PRO A 137 13.05 5.79 -0.80
C PRO A 137 14.33 6.01 -1.63
N ARG A 138 15.42 6.50 -1.00
CA ARG A 138 16.68 6.76 -1.70
C ARG A 138 17.59 5.54 -1.81
N ARG A 139 17.36 4.51 -1.00
CA ARG A 139 18.25 3.35 -0.91
C ARG A 139 18.46 2.61 -2.24
N PHE A 140 17.48 2.66 -3.16
CA PHE A 140 17.61 2.01 -4.46
C PHE A 140 18.70 2.63 -5.36
N LEU A 141 19.12 3.88 -5.10
CA LEU A 141 20.19 4.53 -5.86
C LEU A 141 21.52 3.78 -5.73
N THR A 142 21.81 3.26 -4.56
CA THR A 142 23.13 2.67 -4.24
C THR A 142 23.09 1.15 -4.04
N ALA A 143 21.91 0.54 -4.10
CA ALA A 143 21.73 -0.87 -3.74
C ALA A 143 22.43 -1.86 -4.69
N ASN A 144 22.64 -1.50 -5.95
CA ASN A 144 23.17 -2.42 -6.97
C ASN A 144 24.18 -1.76 -7.92
N GLY A 145 25.20 -1.16 -7.35
CA GLY A 145 26.35 -0.65 -8.08
C GLY A 145 26.09 0.55 -9.01
N ILE A 146 27.13 0.93 -9.75
CA ILE A 146 27.20 2.19 -10.48
C ILE A 146 26.22 2.25 -11.68
N ALA A 147 25.97 1.13 -12.32
CA ALA A 147 25.06 1.08 -13.47
C ALA A 147 23.62 1.37 -13.06
N GLN A 148 23.16 0.78 -11.93
CA GLN A 148 21.86 1.10 -11.38
C GLN A 148 21.77 2.55 -10.92
N PHE A 149 22.84 3.08 -10.31
CA PHE A 149 22.89 4.47 -9.89
C PHE A 149 22.60 5.44 -11.04
N PHE A 150 23.28 5.29 -12.19
CA PHE A 150 23.04 6.17 -13.33
C PHE A 150 21.63 6.01 -13.91
N SER A 151 21.13 4.78 -14.03
CA SER A 151 19.76 4.54 -14.48
C SER A 151 18.71 5.14 -13.55
N ALA A 152 18.91 5.01 -12.23
CA ALA A 152 18.03 5.55 -11.22
C ALA A 152 18.09 7.08 -11.16
N ALA A 153 19.27 7.66 -11.29
CA ALA A 153 19.47 9.11 -11.36
C ALA A 153 18.78 9.72 -12.60
N ASP A 154 18.91 9.08 -13.77
CA ASP A 154 18.19 9.49 -14.98
C ASP A 154 16.67 9.47 -14.78
N MET A 155 16.14 8.41 -14.15
CA MET A 155 14.72 8.32 -13.81
C MET A 155 14.29 9.49 -12.93
N LEU A 156 15.03 9.76 -11.84
CA LEU A 156 14.69 10.84 -10.89
C LEU A 156 14.77 12.21 -11.53
N LEU A 157 15.81 12.49 -12.30
CA LEU A 157 16.05 13.82 -12.87
C LEU A 157 15.11 14.15 -14.03
N ARG A 158 14.73 13.15 -14.83
CA ARG A 158 13.99 13.39 -16.08
C ARG A 158 12.50 13.00 -16.01
N LYS A 159 12.12 12.12 -15.10
CA LYS A 159 10.77 11.52 -15.10
C LYS A 159 9.98 11.76 -13.82
N ILE A 160 10.65 11.98 -12.70
CA ILE A 160 10.01 12.21 -11.41
C ILE A 160 10.15 13.68 -11.05
N LYS A 161 9.05 14.44 -11.10
CA LYS A 161 9.04 15.88 -10.79
C LYS A 161 9.23 16.13 -9.30
N ASP A 162 8.52 15.34 -8.49
CA ASP A 162 8.60 15.41 -7.03
C ASP A 162 8.60 13.99 -6.44
N ARG A 163 9.72 13.61 -5.85
CA ARG A 163 9.88 12.31 -5.20
C ARG A 163 9.23 12.25 -3.82
N GLN A 164 8.78 13.35 -3.25
CA GLN A 164 8.11 13.39 -1.95
C GLN A 164 6.64 12.97 -2.06
N HIS A 165 6.04 13.19 -3.22
CA HIS A 165 4.64 12.89 -3.47
C HIS A 165 4.51 11.80 -4.55
N MET A 166 4.53 10.55 -4.11
CA MET A 166 4.26 9.38 -4.93
C MET A 166 3.33 8.43 -4.17
N TYR A 167 2.58 7.60 -4.86
CA TYR A 167 1.83 6.54 -4.23
C TYR A 167 2.69 5.30 -4.04
N GLU A 168 2.83 4.85 -2.79
CA GLU A 168 3.35 3.53 -2.46
C GLU A 168 2.21 2.52 -2.47
N LEU A 169 2.42 1.38 -3.16
CA LEU A 169 1.43 0.33 -3.26
C LEU A 169 1.72 -0.79 -2.27
N HIS A 170 0.67 -1.26 -1.59
CA HIS A 170 0.72 -2.34 -0.61
C HIS A 170 -0.27 -3.43 -1.00
N MET A 171 0.21 -4.66 -1.15
CA MET A 171 -0.67 -5.79 -1.42
C MET A 171 -1.59 -6.10 -0.25
N GLU A 172 -2.82 -6.51 -0.58
CA GLU A 172 -3.82 -7.00 0.37
C GLU A 172 -4.22 -8.43 0.00
N ASP A 173 -4.10 -9.35 0.95
CA ASP A 173 -4.34 -10.79 0.73
C ASP A 173 -5.44 -11.39 1.62
N ARG A 174 -6.00 -10.63 2.58
CA ARG A 174 -7.08 -11.09 3.47
C ARG A 174 -8.37 -11.39 2.71
N ARG A 175 -8.67 -10.59 1.71
CA ARG A 175 -9.82 -10.84 0.85
C ARG A 175 -9.40 -11.85 -0.20
N LYS A 176 -9.99 -13.05 -0.18
CA LYS A 176 -9.78 -14.06 -1.24
C LYS A 176 -10.11 -13.43 -2.59
N ASN A 177 -9.07 -12.93 -3.23
CA ASN A 177 -9.25 -12.07 -4.38
C ASN A 177 -9.16 -12.91 -5.67
N PRO A 178 -10.28 -13.11 -6.40
CA PRO A 178 -10.26 -13.74 -7.71
C PRO A 178 -9.49 -12.88 -8.73
N HIS A 179 -9.17 -11.62 -8.37
CA HIS A 179 -8.53 -10.65 -9.26
C HIS A 179 -7.00 -10.69 -9.25
N PHE A 180 -6.35 -11.61 -8.50
CA PHE A 180 -4.89 -11.81 -8.60
C PHE A 180 -4.52 -12.47 -9.94
N LEU A 181 -4.95 -11.83 -11.02
CA LEU A 181 -4.74 -12.20 -12.41
C LEU A 181 -4.33 -10.95 -13.18
N GLU A 182 -3.82 -11.11 -14.39
CA GLU A 182 -3.41 -9.99 -15.24
C GLU A 182 -4.52 -8.94 -15.42
N ALA A 183 -5.76 -9.39 -15.61
CA ALA A 183 -6.91 -8.50 -15.75
C ALA A 183 -7.14 -7.62 -14.51
N GLY A 184 -7.08 -8.20 -13.32
CA GLY A 184 -7.25 -7.47 -12.06
C GLY A 184 -6.13 -6.47 -11.81
N TRP A 185 -4.86 -6.81 -12.13
CA TRP A 185 -3.76 -5.86 -12.05
C TRP A 185 -3.89 -4.73 -13.08
N ARG A 186 -4.37 -5.02 -14.27
CA ARG A 186 -4.65 -4.00 -15.29
C ARG A 186 -5.72 -3.04 -14.82
N GLU A 187 -6.82 -3.56 -14.28
CA GLU A 187 -7.90 -2.75 -13.71
C GLU A 187 -7.42 -1.86 -12.57
N PHE A 188 -6.67 -2.42 -11.64
CA PHE A 188 -6.06 -1.67 -10.55
C PHE A 188 -5.17 -0.52 -11.05
N TYR A 189 -4.28 -0.78 -12.02
CA TYR A 189 -3.43 0.28 -12.55
C TYR A 189 -4.22 1.35 -13.31
N LEU A 190 -5.33 1.01 -13.97
CA LEU A 190 -6.24 1.98 -14.59
C LEU A 190 -6.96 2.83 -13.53
N GLU A 191 -7.36 2.24 -12.42
CA GLU A 191 -7.94 2.96 -11.27
C GLU A 191 -6.93 4.00 -10.72
N ILE A 192 -5.68 3.58 -10.50
CA ILE A 192 -4.63 4.50 -10.05
C ILE A 192 -4.33 5.59 -11.09
N ALA A 193 -4.34 5.26 -12.38
CA ALA A 193 -4.14 6.26 -13.44
C ALA A 193 -5.24 7.33 -13.39
N GLN A 194 -6.50 6.96 -13.22
CA GLN A 194 -7.61 7.89 -13.04
C GLN A 194 -7.42 8.78 -11.81
N ARG A 195 -6.94 8.21 -10.71
CA ARG A 195 -6.60 8.97 -9.51
C ARG A 195 -5.49 10.00 -9.81
N LEU A 196 -4.44 9.59 -10.49
CA LEU A 196 -3.34 10.49 -10.88
C LEU A 196 -3.82 11.63 -11.80
N GLU A 197 -4.85 11.45 -12.63
CA GLU A 197 -5.40 12.52 -13.46
C GLU A 197 -5.94 13.68 -12.62
N THR A 198 -6.57 13.38 -11.49
CA THR A 198 -7.14 14.40 -10.58
C THR A 198 -6.12 15.02 -9.63
N GLU A 199 -4.93 14.41 -9.51
CA GLU A 199 -3.90 14.83 -8.55
C GLU A 199 -2.56 15.15 -9.26
N PRO A 200 -2.43 16.33 -9.90
CA PRO A 200 -1.25 16.68 -10.69
C PRO A 200 0.04 16.81 -9.89
N HIS A 201 -0.03 16.95 -8.57
CA HIS A 201 1.12 17.01 -7.67
C HIS A 201 1.75 15.62 -7.42
N VAL A 202 1.03 14.54 -7.67
CA VAL A 202 1.53 13.18 -7.49
C VAL A 202 2.38 12.78 -8.70
N SER A 203 3.63 12.42 -8.46
CA SER A 203 4.63 12.16 -9.51
C SER A 203 4.62 10.76 -10.09
N GLY A 204 3.80 9.87 -9.55
CA GLY A 204 3.66 8.50 -10.03
C GLY A 204 3.47 7.50 -8.89
N ILE A 205 3.76 6.23 -9.17
CA ILE A 205 3.65 5.15 -8.20
C ILE A 205 4.97 4.44 -7.99
N PHE A 206 5.12 3.83 -6.85
CA PHE A 206 6.19 2.86 -6.59
C PHE A 206 5.70 1.74 -5.68
N ALA A 207 6.39 0.63 -5.70
CA ALA A 207 6.14 -0.48 -4.78
C ALA A 207 7.38 -1.36 -4.67
N GLN A 208 7.52 -2.05 -3.53
CA GLN A 208 8.59 -2.99 -3.30
C GLN A 208 8.03 -4.41 -3.22
N SER A 209 8.64 -5.34 -3.99
CA SER A 209 8.28 -6.74 -3.85
C SER A 209 9.33 -7.69 -4.42
N TRP A 210 9.29 -8.93 -3.93
CA TRP A 210 10.07 -10.07 -4.38
C TRP A 210 9.52 -10.69 -5.68
N PHE A 211 8.23 -10.55 -6.00
CA PHE A 211 7.63 -11.18 -7.18
C PHE A 211 8.03 -10.49 -8.49
N TRP A 212 8.70 -9.36 -8.44
CA TRP A 212 9.31 -8.72 -9.61
C TRP A 212 10.73 -9.22 -9.93
N ASP A 213 11.27 -10.12 -9.10
CA ASP A 213 12.54 -10.77 -9.40
C ASP A 213 12.42 -11.60 -10.70
N PRO A 214 13.29 -11.37 -11.71
CA PRO A 214 13.31 -12.14 -12.94
C PRO A 214 13.42 -13.65 -12.72
N GLU A 215 14.10 -14.10 -11.66
CA GLU A 215 14.23 -15.52 -11.33
C GLU A 215 12.89 -16.11 -10.83
N VAL A 216 12.06 -15.31 -10.16
CA VAL A 216 10.69 -15.72 -9.81
C VAL A 216 9.86 -15.96 -11.07
N ILE A 217 9.98 -15.09 -12.05
CA ILE A 217 9.26 -15.20 -13.33
C ILE A 217 9.70 -16.46 -14.09
N LYS A 218 11.01 -16.75 -14.16
CA LYS A 218 11.54 -17.98 -14.75
C LYS A 218 11.01 -19.22 -14.03
N ALA A 219 10.95 -19.19 -12.70
CA ALA A 219 10.42 -20.28 -11.90
C ALA A 219 8.89 -20.43 -11.99
N SER A 220 8.17 -19.33 -12.24
CA SER A 220 6.71 -19.24 -12.26
C SER A 220 6.23 -18.35 -13.42
N PRO A 221 6.31 -18.81 -14.68
CA PRO A 221 6.00 -17.99 -15.86
C PRO A 221 4.60 -17.38 -15.87
N LYS A 222 3.64 -18.01 -15.18
CA LYS A 222 2.28 -17.47 -15.01
C LYS A 222 2.22 -16.13 -14.24
N MET A 223 3.30 -15.74 -13.58
CA MET A 223 3.43 -14.46 -12.86
C MET A 223 4.11 -13.38 -13.72
N MET A 224 4.43 -13.66 -14.98
CA MET A 224 5.18 -12.76 -15.84
C MET A 224 4.48 -11.40 -16.00
N TYR A 225 3.15 -11.38 -16.05
CA TYR A 225 2.36 -10.16 -16.19
C TYR A 225 2.60 -9.13 -15.06
N LEU A 226 2.96 -9.58 -13.85
CA LEU A 226 3.26 -8.69 -12.73
C LEU A 226 4.40 -7.71 -13.06
N ARG A 227 5.31 -8.13 -13.92
CA ARG A 227 6.42 -7.30 -14.37
C ARG A 227 6.18 -6.72 -15.76
N THR A 228 5.76 -7.54 -16.72
CA THR A 228 5.65 -7.10 -18.11
C THR A 228 4.56 -6.07 -18.31
N LEU A 229 3.48 -6.12 -17.52
CA LEU A 229 2.40 -5.15 -17.60
C LEU A 229 2.88 -3.73 -17.26
N PRO A 230 3.46 -3.45 -16.07
CA PRO A 230 4.00 -2.11 -15.80
C PRO A 230 5.22 -1.75 -16.67
N GLU A 231 6.09 -2.72 -17.06
CA GLU A 231 7.21 -2.45 -17.99
C GLU A 231 6.71 -1.94 -19.34
N SER A 232 5.62 -2.51 -19.87
CA SER A 232 5.02 -2.06 -21.13
C SER A 232 4.54 -0.61 -21.07
N GLY A 233 4.16 -0.14 -19.88
CA GLY A 233 3.79 1.25 -19.61
C GLY A 233 4.96 2.15 -19.21
N GLY A 234 6.20 1.64 -19.24
CA GLY A 234 7.39 2.41 -18.95
C GLY A 234 7.85 2.42 -17.49
N ALA A 235 7.27 1.57 -16.64
CA ALA A 235 7.82 1.35 -15.31
C ALA A 235 9.24 0.75 -15.40
N ARG A 236 10.06 1.04 -14.38
CA ARG A 236 11.38 0.45 -14.23
C ARG A 236 11.54 -0.24 -12.89
N PHE A 237 12.39 -1.26 -12.87
CA PHE A 237 12.64 -2.09 -11.70
C PHE A 237 14.10 -1.97 -11.28
N TYR A 238 14.31 -1.71 -10.00
CA TYR A 238 15.62 -1.54 -9.38
C TYR A 238 15.79 -2.56 -8.27
N LEU A 239 16.90 -3.28 -8.26
CA LEU A 239 17.23 -4.18 -7.17
C LEU A 239 17.41 -3.36 -5.88
N LEU A 240 16.75 -3.78 -4.80
CA LEU A 240 16.91 -3.19 -3.48
C LEU A 240 17.83 -4.00 -2.60
N GLU A 241 17.59 -5.29 -2.53
CA GLU A 241 18.30 -6.18 -1.62
C GLU A 241 18.18 -7.64 -2.06
N GLU A 242 19.14 -8.44 -1.63
CA GLU A 242 19.09 -9.89 -1.62
C GLU A 242 18.84 -10.35 -0.18
N CYS A 243 17.95 -11.32 0.02
CA CYS A 243 17.57 -11.80 1.33
C CYS A 243 17.85 -13.30 1.44
N ASP A 244 18.99 -13.67 2.04
CA ASP A 244 19.34 -15.08 2.30
C ASP A 244 18.68 -15.55 3.62
N ASP A 245 17.33 -15.50 3.65
CA ASP A 245 16.51 -15.95 4.76
C ASP A 245 15.65 -17.15 4.32
N PRO A 246 15.80 -18.33 4.97
CA PRO A 246 15.01 -19.52 4.63
C PRO A 246 13.52 -19.37 4.93
N LEU A 247 13.10 -18.39 5.73
CA LEU A 247 11.70 -18.10 6.05
C LEU A 247 11.09 -17.05 5.12
N HIS A 248 11.86 -16.53 4.15
CA HIS A 248 11.37 -15.50 3.24
C HIS A 248 10.12 -15.96 2.48
N VAL A 249 9.11 -15.11 2.37
CA VAL A 249 7.79 -15.39 1.76
C VAL A 249 7.91 -15.93 0.33
N ALA A 250 8.90 -15.49 -0.45
CA ALA A 250 9.17 -16.03 -1.79
C ALA A 250 9.41 -17.54 -1.80
N LEU A 251 9.86 -18.12 -0.67
CA LEU A 251 10.20 -19.54 -0.54
C LEU A 251 9.01 -20.43 -0.14
N GLN A 252 7.82 -19.88 0.07
CA GLN A 252 6.60 -20.67 0.29
C GLN A 252 6.25 -21.56 -0.92
N ASN A 253 6.75 -21.24 -2.11
CA ASN A 253 6.61 -22.10 -3.29
C ASN A 253 7.67 -23.21 -3.29
N LYS A 254 7.21 -24.46 -3.36
CA LYS A 254 8.09 -25.67 -3.32
C LYS A 254 9.22 -25.68 -4.37
N LYS A 255 8.98 -25.14 -5.56
CA LYS A 255 10.00 -25.07 -6.62
C LYS A 255 11.10 -24.07 -6.23
N ARG A 256 10.74 -22.88 -5.78
CA ARG A 256 11.70 -21.88 -5.35
C ARG A 256 12.46 -22.31 -4.09
N GLN A 257 11.78 -22.99 -3.16
CA GLN A 257 12.40 -23.57 -1.97
C GLN A 257 13.49 -24.59 -2.34
N ARG A 258 13.24 -25.48 -3.33
CA ARG A 258 14.24 -26.43 -3.83
C ARG A 258 15.45 -25.73 -4.46
N LEU A 259 15.21 -24.69 -5.28
CA LEU A 259 16.27 -23.90 -5.89
C LEU A 259 17.11 -23.18 -4.83
N TYR A 260 16.48 -22.67 -3.79
CA TYR A 260 17.15 -22.04 -2.65
C TYR A 260 18.05 -23.06 -1.91
N ALA A 261 17.54 -24.23 -1.58
CA ALA A 261 18.30 -25.29 -0.94
C ALA A 261 19.51 -25.74 -1.78
N GLN A 262 19.43 -25.63 -3.10
CA GLN A 262 20.52 -25.93 -4.05
C GLN A 262 21.47 -24.74 -4.28
N ARG A 263 21.29 -23.62 -3.59
CA ARG A 263 22.03 -22.36 -3.81
C ARG A 263 21.91 -21.82 -5.25
N MET A 264 20.86 -22.19 -5.97
CA MET A 264 20.55 -21.73 -7.33
C MET A 264 19.61 -20.52 -7.36
N TYR A 265 19.06 -20.14 -6.23
CA TYR A 265 18.17 -19.01 -6.07
C TYR A 265 18.35 -18.39 -4.67
N ILE A 266 18.49 -17.08 -4.61
CA ILE A 266 18.39 -16.28 -3.39
C ILE A 266 17.27 -15.27 -3.63
N PRO A 267 16.27 -15.13 -2.73
CA PRO A 267 15.22 -14.14 -2.87
C PRO A 267 15.77 -12.72 -3.01
N LYS A 268 15.22 -11.97 -3.95
CA LYS A 268 15.58 -10.57 -4.19
C LYS A 268 14.34 -9.71 -4.16
N SER A 269 14.49 -8.53 -3.57
CA SER A 269 13.45 -7.52 -3.52
C SER A 269 13.75 -6.42 -4.54
N TYR A 270 12.76 -6.07 -5.35
CA TYR A 270 12.86 -5.03 -6.36
C TYR A 270 11.91 -3.88 -6.04
N LEU A 271 12.37 -2.67 -6.32
CA LEU A 271 11.55 -1.47 -6.35
C LEU A 271 11.05 -1.23 -7.78
N MET A 272 9.76 -1.28 -7.98
CA MET A 272 9.11 -0.77 -9.19
C MET A 272 8.91 0.74 -9.03
N ILE A 273 9.23 1.51 -10.06
CA ILE A 273 8.90 2.93 -10.16
C ILE A 273 8.20 3.16 -11.50
N TRP A 274 7.00 3.72 -11.43
CA TRP A 274 6.23 4.06 -12.63
C TRP A 274 5.85 5.55 -12.61
N PRO A 275 6.55 6.39 -13.40
CA PRO A 275 6.30 7.82 -13.46
C PRO A 275 4.88 8.13 -13.96
N ARG A 276 4.27 9.16 -13.39
CA ARG A 276 2.92 9.64 -13.72
C ARG A 276 2.68 9.78 -15.22
N GLU A 277 3.52 10.52 -15.93
CA GLU A 277 3.32 10.79 -17.35
C GLU A 277 3.33 9.51 -18.23
N MET A 278 4.15 8.54 -17.83
CA MET A 278 4.25 7.25 -18.51
C MET A 278 3.01 6.39 -18.23
N MET A 279 2.56 6.36 -16.99
CA MET A 279 1.36 5.61 -16.59
C MET A 279 0.08 6.18 -17.23
N LEU A 280 -0.07 7.51 -17.25
CA LEU A 280 -1.20 8.16 -17.89
C LEU A 280 -1.24 7.92 -19.42
N ARG A 281 -0.09 7.88 -20.07
CA ARG A 281 0.00 7.53 -21.50
C ARG A 281 -0.43 6.08 -21.71
N TRP A 282 0.11 5.16 -20.95
CA TRP A 282 -0.26 3.75 -20.99
C TRP A 282 -1.77 3.54 -20.80
N ALA A 283 -2.38 4.23 -19.83
CA ALA A 283 -3.80 4.14 -19.57
C ALA A 283 -4.64 4.63 -20.77
N LYS A 284 -4.22 5.72 -21.42
CA LYS A 284 -4.88 6.24 -22.64
C LYS A 284 -4.78 5.26 -23.82
N ASP A 285 -3.63 4.62 -23.99
CA ASP A 285 -3.41 3.66 -25.09
C ASP A 285 -4.27 2.39 -24.92
N LEU A 286 -4.72 2.09 -23.69
CA LEU A 286 -5.59 0.95 -23.39
C LEU A 286 -7.09 1.28 -23.46
N GLN A 287 -7.47 2.55 -23.33
CA GLN A 287 -8.86 2.94 -23.53
C GLN A 287 -9.13 2.91 -25.04
N PRO A 288 -10.06 2.06 -25.53
CA PRO A 288 -10.45 2.13 -26.94
C PRO A 288 -10.94 3.56 -27.18
N LEU A 289 -10.46 4.15 -28.28
CA LEU A 289 -11.02 5.41 -28.81
C LEU A 289 -12.52 5.20 -28.95
N CYS A 290 -13.29 5.66 -27.95
CA CYS A 290 -14.73 5.80 -28.10
C CYS A 290 -14.94 6.92 -29.14
N THR A 291 -14.90 6.52 -30.43
CA THR A 291 -15.40 7.34 -31.54
C THR A 291 -16.90 7.14 -31.68
#